data_4e851fa85363a7420f22f366c4718522
#
_entry.id   4e851fa85363a7420f22f366c4718522
#
_cell.length_a   1.000
_cell.length_b   1.000
_cell.length_c   1.000
_cell.angle_alpha   90.00
_cell.angle_beta   90.00
_cell.angle_gamma   90.00
#
_symmetry.space_group_name_H-M   'P 1'
#
loop_
_entity.id
_entity.type
_entity.pdbx_description
1 polymer ?
#
loop_
_entity_poly.entity_id
_entity_poly.type
_entity_poly.pdbx_seq_one_letter_code
_entity_poly.pdbx_strand_id
1 'polypeptide(L)'
;MTRFSKTHTGRAAILSVLVLLAACAPRVTAERGVPHPDARIEPVHVATLRPLDATGQAFGMQRAQGLKYFRADISVPPSHEIGKIEWPGKTADAGTDFVVTNTDVLPGQDALVREVRRAYPGQQTLVFVHGYNNTLSDSMYRLAQIRAD
;
A
#
# COMPACT_ATOMS: atom_id res chain seq x y z
N MET A 1 8.94 5.42 -60.51
CA MET A 1 7.79 5.88 -59.70
C MET A 1 7.64 4.98 -58.47
N THR A 2 8.25 5.31 -57.37
CA THR A 2 8.22 4.53 -56.12
C THR A 2 7.32 5.25 -55.13
N ARG A 3 6.11 4.69 -54.90
CA ARG A 3 5.20 5.13 -53.81
C ARG A 3 5.73 4.61 -52.49
N PHE A 4 6.33 5.47 -51.71
CA PHE A 4 6.66 5.17 -50.30
C PHE A 4 5.37 5.17 -49.48
N SER A 5 5.09 4.05 -48.81
CA SER A 5 3.96 3.83 -47.93
C SER A 5 4.18 4.58 -46.60
N LYS A 6 3.52 5.75 -46.43
CA LYS A 6 3.55 6.58 -45.20
C LYS A 6 2.67 6.07 -44.06
N THR A 7 2.05 4.88 -44.19
CA THR A 7 1.02 4.40 -43.23
C THR A 7 1.56 3.58 -42.04
N HIS A 8 2.77 3.03 -42.15
CA HIS A 8 3.32 2.16 -41.10
C HIS A 8 4.02 2.92 -39.97
N THR A 9 4.63 4.06 -40.23
CA THR A 9 5.31 4.90 -39.21
C THR A 9 4.35 5.55 -38.24
N GLY A 10 3.17 5.97 -38.70
CA GLY A 10 2.15 6.55 -37.79
C GLY A 10 1.55 5.54 -36.82
N ARG A 11 1.32 4.30 -37.26
CA ARG A 11 0.78 3.22 -36.42
C ARG A 11 1.78 2.75 -35.35
N ALA A 12 3.06 2.68 -35.68
CA ALA A 12 4.10 2.32 -34.73
C ALA A 12 4.29 3.40 -33.64
N ALA A 13 4.23 4.69 -34.00
CA ALA A 13 4.33 5.78 -33.04
C ALA A 13 3.12 5.84 -32.07
N ILE A 14 1.90 5.61 -32.55
CA ILE A 14 0.70 5.56 -31.72
C ILE A 14 0.76 4.37 -30.75
N LEU A 15 1.22 3.20 -31.19
CA LEU A 15 1.38 2.03 -30.32
C LEU A 15 2.41 2.27 -29.22
N SER A 16 3.53 2.93 -29.53
CA SER A 16 4.57 3.28 -28.55
C SER A 16 4.08 4.26 -27.48
N VAL A 17 3.26 5.25 -27.86
CA VAL A 17 2.66 6.21 -26.92
C VAL A 17 1.65 5.53 -26.00
N LEU A 18 0.84 4.59 -26.53
CA LEU A 18 -0.11 3.82 -25.73
C LEU A 18 0.56 2.92 -24.70
N VAL A 19 1.71 2.33 -25.03
CA VAL A 19 2.50 1.49 -24.09
C VAL A 19 3.10 2.34 -22.97
N LEU A 20 3.54 3.57 -23.27
CA LEU A 20 4.08 4.49 -22.26
C LEU A 20 3.00 5.01 -21.29
N LEU A 21 1.75 5.16 -21.73
CA LEU A 21 0.63 5.55 -20.87
C LEU A 21 0.17 4.43 -19.93
N ALA A 22 0.37 3.16 -20.29
CA ALA A 22 0.04 2.02 -19.44
C ALA A 22 0.99 1.85 -18.24
N ALA A 23 2.18 2.47 -18.25
CA ALA A 23 3.17 2.38 -17.18
C ALA A 23 2.78 3.13 -15.88
N CYS A 24 1.71 3.93 -15.90
CA CYS A 24 1.21 4.69 -14.75
C CYS A 24 -0.05 4.09 -14.12
N ALA A 25 -0.35 2.81 -14.34
CA ALA A 25 -1.48 2.16 -13.67
C ALA A 25 -1.26 2.22 -12.14
N PRO A 26 -2.26 2.68 -11.35
CA PRO A 26 -2.14 2.68 -9.89
C PRO A 26 -1.96 1.24 -9.42
N ARG A 27 -0.92 1.03 -8.60
CA ARG A 27 -0.70 -0.26 -7.96
C ARG A 27 -1.88 -0.59 -7.06
N VAL A 28 -2.16 -1.88 -6.98
CA VAL A 28 -3.31 -2.48 -6.30
C VAL A 28 -3.50 -1.89 -4.90
N THR A 29 -4.75 -1.63 -4.55
CA THR A 29 -5.19 -1.36 -3.17
C THR A 29 -4.79 -2.52 -2.27
N ALA A 30 -4.49 -2.21 -0.99
CA ALA A 30 -4.18 -3.25 -0.01
C ALA A 30 -5.33 -4.28 0.04
N GLU A 31 -5.03 -5.51 -0.34
CA GLU A 31 -6.00 -6.59 -0.29
C GLU A 31 -6.22 -7.04 1.15
N ARG A 32 -7.47 -7.24 1.52
CA ARG A 32 -7.82 -7.82 2.82
C ARG A 32 -7.80 -9.33 2.75
N GLY A 33 -7.29 -9.95 3.81
CA GLY A 33 -7.20 -11.40 3.91
C GLY A 33 -7.21 -11.90 5.35
N VAL A 34 -7.40 -13.21 5.48
CA VAL A 34 -7.16 -13.92 6.73
C VAL A 34 -5.67 -14.26 6.77
N PRO A 35 -4.96 -14.01 7.89
CA PRO A 35 -3.54 -14.31 7.96
C PRO A 35 -3.27 -15.81 7.86
N HIS A 36 -2.15 -16.18 7.25
CA HIS A 36 -1.66 -17.55 7.34
C HIS A 36 -1.29 -17.86 8.81
N PRO A 37 -1.50 -19.11 9.32
CA PRO A 37 -1.17 -19.44 10.71
C PRO A 37 0.26 -19.14 11.13
N ASP A 38 1.21 -19.29 10.21
CA ASP A 38 2.64 -19.04 10.43
C ASP A 38 3.08 -17.62 10.00
N ALA A 39 2.14 -16.75 9.63
CA ALA A 39 2.46 -15.39 9.24
C ALA A 39 2.83 -14.53 10.44
N ARG A 40 3.73 -13.59 10.22
CA ARG A 40 4.06 -12.56 11.19
C ARG A 40 3.12 -11.36 11.01
N ILE A 41 2.48 -10.91 12.08
CA ILE A 41 1.60 -9.74 12.04
C ILE A 41 2.37 -8.51 12.49
N GLU A 42 2.49 -7.52 11.59
CA GLU A 42 3.14 -6.25 11.83
C GLU A 42 2.10 -5.12 11.94
N PRO A 43 1.88 -4.56 13.14
CA PRO A 43 1.00 -3.42 13.31
C PRO A 43 1.67 -2.14 12.80
N VAL A 44 0.95 -1.41 11.94
CA VAL A 44 1.36 -0.15 11.35
C VAL A 44 0.38 0.94 11.77
N HIS A 45 0.90 1.98 12.44
CA HIS A 45 0.11 3.14 12.84
C HIS A 45 0.24 4.24 11.78
N VAL A 46 -0.88 4.78 11.33
CA VAL A 46 -0.92 5.68 10.17
C VAL A 46 -1.61 7.00 10.53
N ALA A 47 -0.99 8.11 10.11
CA ALA A 47 -1.62 9.41 10.02
C ALA A 47 -1.68 9.81 8.53
N THR A 48 -2.85 10.12 8.01
CA THR A 48 -3.06 10.39 6.58
C THR A 48 -4.07 11.52 6.34
N LEU A 49 -3.90 12.23 5.23
CA LEU A 49 -4.90 13.16 4.72
C LEU A 49 -5.93 12.49 3.79
N ARG A 50 -5.90 11.18 3.63
CA ARG A 50 -6.90 10.46 2.84
C ARG A 50 -8.17 10.24 3.67
N PRO A 51 -9.38 10.57 3.17
CA PRO A 51 -10.61 10.28 3.87
C PRO A 51 -10.91 8.78 3.79
N LEU A 52 -11.64 8.26 4.77
CA LEU A 52 -12.32 6.98 4.62
C LEU A 52 -13.35 7.08 3.49
N ASP A 53 -13.54 6.00 2.77
CA ASP A 53 -14.61 5.86 1.79
C ASP A 53 -16.00 5.76 2.49
N ALA A 54 -17.05 5.68 1.69
CA ALA A 54 -18.42 5.57 2.20
C ALA A 54 -18.68 4.28 3.01
N THR A 55 -17.86 3.25 2.85
CA THR A 55 -17.95 1.98 3.60
C THR A 55 -17.25 2.07 4.96
N GLY A 56 -16.40 3.08 5.19
CA GLY A 56 -15.56 3.19 6.36
C GLY A 56 -14.45 2.14 6.46
N GLN A 57 -14.20 1.41 5.39
CA GLN A 57 -13.27 0.28 5.36
C GLN A 57 -12.00 0.53 4.54
N ALA A 58 -12.01 1.51 3.65
CA ALA A 58 -10.89 1.85 2.80
C ALA A 58 -10.65 3.36 2.77
N PHE A 59 -9.42 3.76 2.42
CA PHE A 59 -9.06 5.17 2.28
C PHE A 59 -9.09 5.57 0.80
N GLY A 60 -9.85 6.63 0.51
CA GLY A 60 -10.01 7.16 -0.84
C GLY A 60 -8.76 7.87 -1.37
N MET A 61 -8.83 8.26 -2.65
CA MET A 61 -7.78 9.04 -3.32
C MET A 61 -7.89 10.54 -3.03
N GLN A 62 -9.01 11.00 -2.54
CA GLN A 62 -9.28 12.41 -2.21
C GLN A 62 -8.40 12.89 -1.05
N ARG A 63 -8.34 14.20 -0.86
CA ARG A 63 -7.65 14.81 0.28
C ARG A 63 -8.67 15.32 1.29
N ALA A 64 -8.60 14.84 2.53
CA ALA A 64 -9.40 15.34 3.64
C ALA A 64 -8.86 16.69 4.14
N GLN A 65 -9.71 17.49 4.79
CA GLN A 65 -9.31 18.76 5.40
C GLN A 65 -8.44 18.61 6.65
N GLY A 66 -8.42 17.42 7.27
CA GLY A 66 -7.64 17.12 8.47
C GLY A 66 -7.11 15.70 8.47
N LEU A 67 -6.09 15.47 9.28
CA LEU A 67 -5.49 14.15 9.45
C LEU A 67 -6.52 13.14 9.96
N LYS A 68 -6.46 11.96 9.39
CA LYS A 68 -7.14 10.75 9.83
C LYS A 68 -6.10 9.80 10.40
N TYR A 69 -6.51 9.03 11.39
CA TYR A 69 -5.61 8.14 12.13
C TYR A 69 -6.20 6.74 12.15
N PHE A 70 -5.36 5.76 11.94
CA PHE A 70 -5.76 4.36 12.04
C PHE A 70 -4.57 3.46 12.33
N ARG A 71 -4.86 2.26 12.79
CA ARG A 71 -3.93 1.14 12.85
C ARG A 71 -4.33 0.13 11.78
N ALA A 72 -3.36 -0.42 11.06
CA ALA A 72 -3.51 -1.57 10.20
C ALA A 72 -2.62 -2.70 10.68
N ASP A 73 -3.15 -3.91 10.72
CA ASP A 73 -2.37 -5.12 10.97
C ASP A 73 -2.01 -5.75 9.63
N ILE A 74 -0.73 -5.82 9.33
CA ILE A 74 -0.21 -6.35 8.06
C ILE A 74 0.34 -7.75 8.33
N SER A 75 -0.23 -8.74 7.65
CA SER A 75 0.31 -10.10 7.61
C SER A 75 1.48 -10.15 6.65
N VAL A 76 2.65 -10.49 7.16
CA VAL A 76 3.86 -10.78 6.39
C VAL A 76 3.89 -12.29 6.16
N PRO A 77 3.95 -12.76 4.90
CA PRO A 77 3.84 -14.17 4.60
C PRO A 77 5.04 -14.98 5.15
N PRO A 78 4.87 -16.27 5.46
CA PRO A 78 5.97 -17.12 5.89
C PRO A 78 7.07 -17.32 4.81
N SER A 79 6.73 -17.07 3.56
CA SER A 79 7.66 -17.08 2.41
C SER A 79 8.44 -15.78 2.23
N HIS A 80 8.29 -14.79 3.13
CA HIS A 80 8.90 -13.47 2.99
C HIS A 80 10.42 -13.53 2.84
N GLU A 81 10.92 -12.76 1.87
CA GLU A 81 12.34 -12.58 1.62
C GLU A 81 12.78 -11.17 2.02
N ILE A 82 13.86 -11.06 2.79
CA ILE A 82 14.44 -9.78 3.27
C ILE A 82 14.57 -8.76 2.13
N GLY A 83 14.10 -7.55 2.37
CA GLY A 83 14.16 -6.42 1.42
C GLY A 83 13.06 -6.43 0.37
N LYS A 84 12.25 -7.46 0.27
CA LYS A 84 11.16 -7.56 -0.70
C LYS A 84 9.81 -7.18 -0.10
N ILE A 85 8.84 -6.92 -0.95
CA ILE A 85 7.43 -6.90 -0.63
C ILE A 85 6.76 -7.84 -1.61
N GLU A 86 6.20 -8.92 -1.10
CA GLU A 86 5.43 -9.86 -1.88
C GLU A 86 4.03 -9.27 -2.09
N TRP A 87 3.87 -8.62 -3.26
CA TRP A 87 2.63 -7.94 -3.62
C TRP A 87 1.52 -8.92 -3.98
N PRO A 88 0.29 -8.72 -3.45
CA PRO A 88 -0.82 -9.56 -3.83
C PRO A 88 -1.14 -9.42 -5.32
N GLY A 89 -1.46 -10.54 -5.94
CA GLY A 89 -1.94 -10.61 -7.31
C GLY A 89 -3.43 -10.23 -7.41
N LYS A 90 -4.14 -10.80 -8.40
CA LYS A 90 -5.60 -10.62 -8.56
C LYS A 90 -6.39 -11.22 -7.38
N THR A 91 -5.88 -12.25 -6.77
CA THR A 91 -6.40 -12.87 -5.56
C THR A 91 -5.24 -12.96 -4.59
N ALA A 92 -5.40 -12.36 -3.41
CA ALA A 92 -4.37 -12.38 -2.38
C ALA A 92 -4.26 -13.76 -1.74
N ASP A 93 -3.04 -14.24 -1.57
CA ASP A 93 -2.69 -15.45 -0.83
C ASP A 93 -1.82 -15.07 0.36
N ALA A 94 -2.37 -15.14 1.58
CA ALA A 94 -1.65 -14.77 2.79
C ALA A 94 -0.45 -15.68 3.11
N GLY A 95 -0.30 -16.81 2.43
CA GLY A 95 0.88 -17.68 2.51
C GLY A 95 2.08 -17.16 1.73
N THR A 96 1.82 -16.33 0.71
CA THR A 96 2.84 -15.82 -0.22
C THR A 96 2.83 -14.30 -0.38
N ASP A 97 1.77 -13.61 0.06
CA ASP A 97 1.57 -12.19 -0.19
C ASP A 97 1.40 -11.40 1.11
N PHE A 98 1.81 -10.13 1.10
CA PHE A 98 1.42 -9.18 2.13
C PHE A 98 -0.08 -8.90 2.04
N VAL A 99 -0.80 -9.02 3.14
CA VAL A 99 -2.24 -8.71 3.20
C VAL A 99 -2.58 -7.89 4.44
N VAL A 100 -3.59 -7.02 4.34
CA VAL A 100 -4.16 -6.31 5.48
C VAL A 100 -5.17 -7.23 6.16
N THR A 101 -4.95 -7.56 7.42
CA THR A 101 -5.84 -8.46 8.17
C THR A 101 -6.85 -7.71 9.03
N ASN A 102 -6.47 -6.50 9.49
CA ASN A 102 -7.34 -5.66 10.29
C ASN A 102 -7.07 -4.17 10.02
N THR A 103 -8.08 -3.32 10.25
CA THR A 103 -7.93 -1.87 10.22
C THR A 103 -8.83 -1.25 11.29
N ASP A 104 -8.22 -0.59 12.27
CA ASP A 104 -8.90 0.10 13.37
C ASP A 104 -8.77 1.61 13.19
N VAL A 105 -9.89 2.30 12.96
CA VAL A 105 -9.90 3.75 12.84
C VAL A 105 -9.84 4.39 14.23
N LEU A 106 -8.88 5.29 14.39
CA LEU A 106 -8.65 5.98 15.66
C LEU A 106 -9.31 7.38 15.63
N PRO A 107 -9.96 7.80 16.73
CA PRO A 107 -10.72 9.05 16.75
C PRO A 107 -9.86 10.31 16.63
N GLY A 108 -8.55 10.23 16.82
CA GLY A 108 -7.65 11.37 16.71
C GLY A 108 -6.22 11.07 17.11
N GLN A 109 -5.37 12.11 17.05
CA GLN A 109 -3.96 12.03 17.36
C GLN A 109 -3.67 11.46 18.75
N ASP A 110 -4.42 11.89 19.77
CA ASP A 110 -4.21 11.43 21.14
C ASP A 110 -4.48 9.92 21.30
N ALA A 111 -5.44 9.39 20.54
CA ALA A 111 -5.71 7.96 20.52
C ALA A 111 -4.53 7.19 19.90
N LEU A 112 -4.00 7.68 18.78
CA LEU A 112 -2.81 7.12 18.14
C LEU A 112 -1.62 7.10 19.12
N VAL A 113 -1.33 8.24 19.75
CA VAL A 113 -0.19 8.37 20.69
C VAL A 113 -0.36 7.43 21.89
N ARG A 114 -1.57 7.36 22.47
CA ARG A 114 -1.84 6.44 23.59
C ARG A 114 -1.63 4.99 23.19
N GLU A 115 -2.10 4.60 22.00
CA GLU A 115 -1.97 3.23 21.52
C GLU A 115 -0.51 2.84 21.29
N VAL A 116 0.26 3.68 20.59
CA VAL A 116 1.70 3.46 20.37
C VAL A 116 2.45 3.34 21.71
N ARG A 117 2.20 4.26 22.65
CA ARG A 117 2.86 4.21 23.97
C ARG A 117 2.49 2.97 24.79
N ARG A 118 1.24 2.53 24.67
CA ARG A 118 0.76 1.32 25.39
C ARG A 118 1.36 0.05 24.78
N ALA A 119 1.42 -0.03 23.45
CA ALA A 119 1.93 -1.21 22.75
C ALA A 119 3.46 -1.36 22.87
N TYR A 120 4.18 -0.22 22.96
CA TYR A 120 5.65 -0.19 22.89
C TYR A 120 6.24 0.73 23.98
N PRO A 121 6.06 0.40 25.27
CA PRO A 121 6.53 1.25 26.37
C PRO A 121 8.06 1.34 26.36
N GLY A 122 8.58 2.57 26.32
CA GLY A 122 10.01 2.85 26.35
C GLY A 122 10.80 2.50 25.09
N GLN A 123 10.13 2.06 24.04
CA GLN A 123 10.79 1.77 22.76
C GLN A 123 10.91 3.01 21.87
N GLN A 124 11.90 2.98 20.99
CA GLN A 124 12.04 4.01 19.94
C GLN A 124 10.93 3.83 18.89
N THR A 125 10.44 4.94 18.36
CA THR A 125 9.42 4.94 17.31
C THR A 125 10.07 5.28 15.97
N LEU A 126 9.94 4.38 15.00
CA LEU A 126 10.28 4.67 13.61
C LEU A 126 9.13 5.45 12.96
N VAL A 127 9.44 6.63 12.43
CA VAL A 127 8.50 7.41 11.62
C VAL A 127 8.91 7.31 10.16
N PHE A 128 8.03 6.73 9.34
CA PHE A 128 8.22 6.59 7.90
C PHE A 128 7.36 7.60 7.15
N VAL A 129 8.00 8.47 6.37
CA VAL A 129 7.32 9.42 5.48
C VAL A 129 7.52 8.95 4.05
N HIS A 130 6.42 8.57 3.40
CA HIS A 130 6.48 8.05 2.03
C HIS A 130 6.78 9.12 0.98
N GLY A 131 7.31 8.71 -0.17
CA GLY A 131 7.59 9.59 -1.31
C GLY A 131 6.31 10.02 -2.06
N TYR A 132 6.50 10.95 -3.01
CA TYR A 132 5.40 11.57 -3.79
C TYR A 132 4.52 10.57 -4.54
N ASN A 133 5.11 9.55 -5.16
CA ASN A 133 4.40 8.61 -6.04
C ASN A 133 4.06 7.28 -5.35
N ASN A 134 3.77 7.30 -4.05
CA ASN A 134 3.42 6.11 -3.30
C ASN A 134 1.93 6.09 -2.98
N THR A 135 1.32 4.92 -3.12
CA THR A 135 -0.03 4.68 -2.58
C THR A 135 0.03 4.50 -1.07
N LEU A 136 -1.13 4.51 -0.42
CA LEU A 136 -1.22 4.19 1.01
C LEU A 136 -0.76 2.74 1.28
N SER A 137 -1.12 1.82 0.40
CA SER A 137 -0.70 0.41 0.46
C SER A 137 0.80 0.25 0.34
N ASP A 138 1.44 0.96 -0.63
CA ASP A 138 2.91 0.97 -0.79
C ASP A 138 3.58 1.37 0.53
N SER A 139 3.03 2.38 1.20
CA SER A 139 3.59 2.93 2.44
C SER A 139 3.44 1.97 3.61
N MET A 140 2.27 1.36 3.77
CA MET A 140 1.99 0.41 4.84
C MET A 140 2.82 -0.87 4.70
N TYR A 141 2.84 -1.46 3.50
CA TYR A 141 3.61 -2.68 3.25
C TYR A 141 5.11 -2.43 3.37
N ARG A 142 5.61 -1.27 2.92
CA ARG A 142 7.02 -0.93 3.10
C ARG A 142 7.39 -0.79 4.58
N LEU A 143 6.55 -0.16 5.40
CA LEU A 143 6.83 -0.05 6.83
C LEU A 143 6.74 -1.41 7.54
N ALA A 144 5.77 -2.25 7.17
CA ALA A 144 5.67 -3.61 7.68
C ALA A 144 6.89 -4.46 7.31
N GLN A 145 7.35 -4.36 6.05
CA GLN A 145 8.57 -5.02 5.58
C GLN A 145 9.81 -4.59 6.38
N ILE A 146 10.02 -3.27 6.58
CA ILE A 146 11.17 -2.75 7.38
C ILE A 146 11.14 -3.29 8.83
N ARG A 147 9.96 -3.53 9.38
CA ARG A 147 9.82 -4.10 10.72
C ARG A 147 10.03 -5.62 10.76
N ALA A 148 9.70 -6.28 9.67
CA ALA A 148 9.83 -7.74 9.56
C ALA A 148 11.29 -8.16 9.36
N ASP A 149 12.10 -7.36 8.67
CA ASP A 149 13.53 -7.54 8.41
C ASP A 149 14.39 -7.21 9.65
#